data_1f6ae668a2e31b980e6a626b0c240cba
#
_entry.id   1f6ae668a2e31b980e6a626b0c240cba
#
_cell.length_a   1.000
_cell.length_b   1.000
_cell.length_c   1.000
_cell.angle_alpha   90.00
_cell.angle_beta   90.00
_cell.angle_gamma   90.00
#
_symmetry.space_group_name_H-M   'P 1'
#
loop_
_entity.id
_entity.type
_entity.pdbx_description
1 polymer ?
#
loop_
_entity_poly.entity_id
_entity_poly.type
_entity_poly.pdbx_seq_one_letter_code
_entity_poly.pdbx_strand_id
1 'polypeptide(L)'
;MAAGFRILPRPRKVGPETVARFRDLPVANVSDVMSRMAAGGPRLRPMHAGGVLAGPAFTVKTRPGDNLMVHKALSLAQPGDVIVVDAGGDLTNAIIGELMLAQMIRRGLAGIVINGAIRDSAAIRAQGFPVFAAGITHRGPYKDGPGEINVAIAIDGMVIEPGDLILGDDDGLLCVPLAEAEAVYAAAAQKAAAEARQMANIEGGTHDASWVDATLRRLGCDGLD
;
A
#
# COMPACT_ATOMS: atom_id res chain seq x y z
N MET A 1 16.08 -25.11 10.02
CA MET A 1 15.47 -24.19 9.02
C MET A 1 16.52 -23.15 8.67
N ALA A 2 16.75 -22.90 7.40
CA ALA A 2 17.70 -21.87 6.97
C ALA A 2 17.06 -20.48 7.17
N ALA A 3 17.57 -19.69 8.11
CA ALA A 3 17.19 -18.30 8.25
C ALA A 3 17.47 -17.56 6.93
N GLY A 4 16.52 -16.73 6.48
CA GLY A 4 16.64 -16.00 5.21
C GLY A 4 16.27 -16.79 3.94
N PHE A 5 15.86 -18.06 4.05
CA PHE A 5 15.42 -18.84 2.88
C PHE A 5 14.34 -19.85 3.26
N ARG A 6 13.11 -19.40 3.34
CA ARG A 6 11.96 -20.23 3.78
C ARG A 6 10.62 -19.70 3.29
N ILE A 7 9.63 -20.59 3.29
CA ILE A 7 8.22 -20.27 2.98
C ILE A 7 7.39 -20.67 4.19
N LEU A 8 6.74 -19.69 4.82
CA LEU A 8 5.86 -19.92 5.95
C LEU A 8 4.39 -19.95 5.53
N PRO A 9 3.51 -20.61 6.29
CA PRO A 9 2.08 -20.51 6.07
C PRO A 9 1.57 -19.10 6.44
N ARG A 10 0.44 -18.69 5.84
CA ARG A 10 -0.33 -17.51 6.24
C ARG A 10 -1.66 -17.96 6.84
N PRO A 11 -1.74 -18.13 8.17
CA PRO A 11 -2.90 -18.76 8.81
C PRO A 11 -4.14 -17.85 8.83
N ARG A 12 -3.96 -16.53 8.80
CA ARG A 12 -5.05 -15.54 8.85
C ARG A 12 -4.81 -14.43 7.84
N LYS A 13 -5.89 -13.80 7.37
CA LYS A 13 -5.87 -12.60 6.54
C LYS A 13 -7.17 -11.82 6.70
N VAL A 14 -7.15 -10.54 6.37
CA VAL A 14 -8.36 -9.72 6.31
C VAL A 14 -9.36 -10.33 5.34
N GLY A 15 -10.63 -10.31 5.75
CA GLY A 15 -11.73 -10.88 4.97
C GLY A 15 -12.13 -10.02 3.76
N PRO A 16 -12.74 -10.62 2.72
CA PRO A 16 -13.13 -9.91 1.51
C PRO A 16 -14.17 -8.81 1.76
N GLU A 17 -15.05 -8.98 2.74
CA GLU A 17 -16.06 -7.96 3.11
C GLU A 17 -15.40 -6.73 3.70
N THR A 18 -14.41 -6.91 4.59
CA THR A 18 -13.62 -5.80 5.15
C THR A 18 -12.84 -5.09 4.05
N VAL A 19 -12.16 -5.84 3.16
CA VAL A 19 -11.45 -5.26 2.01
C VAL A 19 -12.38 -4.41 1.15
N ALA A 20 -13.59 -4.90 0.84
CA ALA A 20 -14.55 -4.19 -0.01
C ALA A 20 -14.96 -2.84 0.61
N ARG A 21 -15.22 -2.81 1.92
CA ARG A 21 -15.60 -1.57 2.63
C ARG A 21 -14.51 -0.49 2.60
N PHE A 22 -13.24 -0.88 2.66
CA PHE A 22 -12.12 0.08 2.62
C PHE A 22 -11.86 0.65 1.23
N ARG A 23 -12.31 0.00 0.15
CA ARG A 23 -12.07 0.48 -1.23
C ARG A 23 -12.64 1.85 -1.53
N ASP A 24 -13.69 2.25 -0.81
CA ASP A 24 -14.39 3.53 -0.99
C ASP A 24 -13.83 4.64 -0.08
N LEU A 25 -12.82 4.33 0.75
CA LEU A 25 -12.21 5.29 1.66
C LEU A 25 -10.88 5.81 1.10
N PRO A 26 -10.68 7.14 1.02
CA PRO A 26 -9.38 7.71 0.69
C PRO A 26 -8.30 7.24 1.66
N VAL A 27 -7.12 6.90 1.14
CA VAL A 27 -5.96 6.49 1.97
C VAL A 27 -5.59 7.55 2.99
N ALA A 28 -5.71 8.83 2.63
CA ALA A 28 -5.48 9.95 3.53
C ALA A 28 -6.38 9.93 4.77
N ASN A 29 -7.68 9.61 4.60
CA ASN A 29 -8.63 9.54 5.72
C ASN A 29 -8.32 8.36 6.66
N VAL A 30 -7.91 7.24 6.11
CA VAL A 30 -7.47 6.07 6.89
C VAL A 30 -6.19 6.39 7.65
N SER A 31 -5.20 7.02 7.00
CA SER A 31 -3.95 7.45 7.62
C SER A 31 -4.18 8.40 8.80
N ASP A 32 -5.09 9.35 8.64
CA ASP A 32 -5.40 10.34 9.68
C ASP A 32 -5.91 9.71 10.97
N VAL A 33 -6.79 8.70 10.87
CA VAL A 33 -7.33 8.02 12.06
C VAL A 33 -6.35 7.02 12.67
N MET A 34 -5.28 6.69 11.95
CA MET A 34 -4.14 5.89 12.42
C MET A 34 -2.97 6.76 12.91
N SER A 35 -3.24 8.01 13.30
CA SER A 35 -2.24 8.97 13.79
C SER A 35 -1.09 9.24 12.82
N ARG A 36 -1.24 8.93 11.54
CA ARG A 36 -0.25 9.12 10.47
C ARG A 36 1.04 8.30 10.67
N MET A 37 0.99 7.22 11.48
CA MET A 37 2.17 6.42 11.84
C MET A 37 2.39 5.19 10.97
N ALA A 38 1.41 4.81 10.14
CA ALA A 38 1.39 3.54 9.42
C ALA A 38 1.46 3.71 7.88
N ALA A 39 2.25 4.64 7.40
CA ALA A 39 2.36 4.97 5.97
C ALA A 39 3.64 4.41 5.35
N GLY A 40 3.57 3.99 4.09
CA GLY A 40 4.68 3.40 3.32
C GLY A 40 5.73 4.37 2.82
N GLY A 41 5.70 5.63 3.28
CA GLY A 41 6.64 6.67 2.89
C GLY A 41 6.44 7.19 1.45
N PRO A 42 7.11 8.30 1.08
CA PRO A 42 6.88 8.96 -0.21
C PRO A 42 7.58 8.28 -1.40
N ARG A 43 8.44 7.29 -1.16
CA ARG A 43 9.20 6.62 -2.22
C ARG A 43 8.36 5.65 -3.06
N LEU A 44 7.38 5.00 -2.42
CA LEU A 44 6.50 4.06 -3.12
C LEU A 44 5.39 4.83 -3.83
N ARG A 45 5.42 4.80 -5.15
CA ARG A 45 4.47 5.54 -5.99
C ARG A 45 3.69 4.60 -6.90
N PRO A 46 2.45 4.97 -7.27
CA PRO A 46 1.70 4.22 -8.26
C PRO A 46 2.42 4.26 -9.62
N MET A 47 2.64 3.09 -10.20
CA MET A 47 3.22 2.91 -11.54
C MET A 47 2.14 2.62 -12.59
N HIS A 48 0.90 2.47 -12.15
CA HIS A 48 -0.31 2.27 -12.96
C HIS A 48 -1.07 3.60 -13.13
N ALA A 49 -2.06 3.62 -13.99
CA ALA A 49 -2.95 4.76 -14.17
C ALA A 49 -4.31 4.46 -13.54
N GLY A 50 -4.65 5.23 -12.50
CA GLY A 50 -5.91 5.09 -11.77
C GLY A 50 -6.07 3.75 -11.05
N GLY A 51 -7.14 3.63 -10.28
CA GLY A 51 -7.45 2.42 -9.51
C GLY A 51 -6.98 2.47 -8.06
N VAL A 52 -7.67 1.71 -7.24
CA VAL A 52 -7.39 1.58 -5.79
C VAL A 52 -6.81 0.21 -5.51
N LEU A 53 -5.68 0.17 -4.83
CA LEU A 53 -5.12 -1.04 -4.26
C LEU A 53 -5.81 -1.35 -2.94
N ALA A 54 -6.43 -2.51 -2.82
CA ALA A 54 -6.97 -3.00 -1.55
C ALA A 54 -6.95 -4.52 -1.51
N GLY A 55 -6.31 -5.09 -0.50
CA GLY A 55 -6.28 -6.55 -0.32
C GLY A 55 -5.35 -7.00 0.79
N PRO A 56 -5.46 -8.28 1.20
CA PRO A 56 -4.61 -8.86 2.23
C PRO A 56 -3.16 -9.03 1.74
N ALA A 57 -2.22 -8.67 2.60
CA ALA A 57 -0.79 -8.78 2.34
C ALA A 57 -0.34 -10.23 2.18
N PHE A 58 0.36 -10.52 1.08
CA PHE A 58 1.17 -11.70 0.86
C PHE A 58 2.63 -11.27 0.79
N THR A 59 3.33 -11.35 1.92
CA THR A 59 4.64 -10.74 2.09
C THR A 59 5.77 -11.57 1.50
N VAL A 60 6.72 -10.89 0.88
CA VAL A 60 7.96 -11.47 0.32
C VAL A 60 9.13 -10.60 0.74
N LYS A 61 10.13 -11.20 1.35
CA LYS A 61 11.43 -10.58 1.57
C LYS A 61 12.43 -11.24 0.63
N THR A 62 13.12 -10.45 -0.18
CA THR A 62 14.08 -11.00 -1.16
C THR A 62 15.41 -10.26 -1.10
N ARG A 63 16.47 -10.96 -1.55
CA ARG A 63 17.75 -10.28 -1.79
C ARG A 63 17.53 -9.14 -2.80
N PRO A 64 18.13 -7.96 -2.61
CA PRO A 64 18.04 -6.86 -3.56
C PRO A 64 18.37 -7.33 -5.00
N GLY A 65 17.52 -6.93 -5.95
CA GLY A 65 17.67 -7.27 -7.36
C GLY A 65 17.35 -8.73 -7.75
N ASP A 66 16.83 -9.55 -6.83
CA ASP A 66 16.48 -10.95 -7.09
C ASP A 66 14.96 -11.17 -7.03
N ASN A 67 14.39 -11.95 -7.95
CA ASN A 67 12.95 -12.21 -7.98
C ASN A 67 12.53 -13.68 -7.89
N LEU A 68 13.44 -14.59 -7.54
CA LEU A 68 13.09 -16.01 -7.40
C LEU A 68 11.91 -16.23 -6.45
N MET A 69 11.96 -15.61 -5.26
CA MET A 69 10.90 -15.75 -4.27
C MET A 69 9.61 -15.04 -4.69
N VAL A 70 9.69 -14.00 -5.51
CA VAL A 70 8.49 -13.34 -6.07
C VAL A 70 7.80 -14.25 -7.09
N HIS A 71 8.54 -14.98 -7.94
CA HIS A 71 7.98 -16.02 -8.81
C HIS A 71 7.27 -17.11 -7.98
N LYS A 72 7.87 -17.54 -6.86
CA LYS A 72 7.24 -18.51 -5.98
C LYS A 72 5.98 -17.95 -5.31
N ALA A 73 6.02 -16.69 -4.85
CA ALA A 73 4.86 -16.01 -4.28
C ALA A 73 3.68 -15.94 -5.27
N LEU A 74 3.94 -15.62 -6.55
CA LEU A 74 2.93 -15.67 -7.60
C LEU A 74 2.21 -17.01 -7.70
N SER A 75 2.91 -18.12 -7.47
CA SER A 75 2.31 -19.45 -7.52
C SER A 75 1.45 -19.79 -6.29
N LEU A 76 1.68 -19.15 -5.15
CA LEU A 76 1.07 -19.44 -3.86
C LEU A 76 -0.05 -18.46 -3.48
N ALA A 77 0.06 -17.20 -3.91
CA ALA A 77 -0.92 -16.17 -3.61
C ALA A 77 -2.30 -16.53 -4.17
N GLN A 78 -3.35 -16.14 -3.47
CA GLN A 78 -4.75 -16.41 -3.80
C GLN A 78 -5.38 -15.18 -4.48
N PRO A 79 -6.49 -15.36 -5.24
CA PRO A 79 -7.25 -14.23 -5.76
C PRO A 79 -7.58 -13.21 -4.67
N GLY A 80 -7.44 -11.92 -5.00
CA GLY A 80 -7.64 -10.81 -4.09
C GLY A 80 -6.44 -10.46 -3.20
N ASP A 81 -5.38 -11.27 -3.17
CA ASP A 81 -4.16 -10.95 -2.40
C ASP A 81 -3.38 -9.79 -3.05
N VAL A 82 -2.70 -9.02 -2.22
CA VAL A 82 -1.67 -8.05 -2.61
C VAL A 82 -0.31 -8.66 -2.28
N ILE A 83 0.54 -8.86 -3.28
CA ILE A 83 1.92 -9.26 -3.03
C ILE A 83 2.71 -8.03 -2.58
N VAL A 84 3.37 -8.10 -1.43
CA VAL A 84 4.19 -7.01 -0.90
C VAL A 84 5.62 -7.47 -0.79
N VAL A 85 6.50 -6.86 -1.59
CA VAL A 85 7.91 -7.26 -1.74
C VAL A 85 8.82 -6.25 -1.07
N ASP A 86 9.53 -6.68 -0.03
CA ASP A 86 10.69 -5.95 0.48
C ASP A 86 11.93 -6.45 -0.27
N ALA A 87 12.39 -5.65 -1.24
CA ALA A 87 13.63 -5.87 -2.00
C ALA A 87 14.76 -4.92 -1.55
N GLY A 88 14.70 -4.45 -0.30
CA GLY A 88 15.72 -3.59 0.30
C GLY A 88 15.80 -2.18 -0.27
N GLY A 89 14.82 -1.74 -1.07
CA GLY A 89 14.83 -0.43 -1.71
C GLY A 89 15.82 -0.29 -2.86
N ASP A 90 16.44 -1.38 -3.32
CA ASP A 90 17.41 -1.35 -4.43
C ASP A 90 16.71 -1.06 -5.76
N LEU A 91 17.27 -0.13 -6.52
CA LEU A 91 16.77 0.29 -7.83
C LEU A 91 17.66 -0.18 -9.00
N THR A 92 18.69 -0.97 -8.70
CA THR A 92 19.66 -1.43 -9.71
C THR A 92 19.04 -2.43 -10.69
N ASN A 93 18.24 -3.37 -10.19
CA ASN A 93 17.58 -4.40 -10.98
C ASN A 93 16.07 -4.39 -10.75
N ALA A 94 15.30 -4.53 -11.82
CA ALA A 94 13.84 -4.62 -11.75
C ALA A 94 13.40 -5.96 -11.17
N ILE A 95 12.46 -5.95 -10.25
CA ILE A 95 11.89 -7.16 -9.64
C ILE A 95 10.84 -7.80 -10.54
N ILE A 96 10.00 -6.98 -11.18
CA ILE A 96 8.97 -7.46 -12.13
C ILE A 96 9.01 -6.67 -13.44
N GLY A 97 8.32 -7.22 -14.45
CA GLY A 97 7.97 -6.59 -15.69
C GLY A 97 6.62 -7.11 -16.20
N GLU A 98 6.30 -6.82 -17.46
CA GLU A 98 5.02 -7.11 -18.10
C GLU A 98 4.58 -8.58 -18.01
N LEU A 99 5.49 -9.54 -18.18
CA LEU A 99 5.14 -10.97 -18.13
C LEU A 99 4.65 -11.41 -16.75
N MET A 100 5.24 -10.91 -15.68
CA MET A 100 4.79 -11.20 -14.32
C MET A 100 3.49 -10.47 -13.99
N LEU A 101 3.31 -9.23 -14.49
CA LEU A 101 2.06 -8.50 -14.40
C LEU A 101 0.90 -9.29 -15.01
N ALA A 102 1.07 -9.79 -16.24
CA ALA A 102 0.05 -10.59 -16.91
C ALA A 102 -0.35 -11.83 -16.12
N GLN A 103 0.62 -12.49 -15.46
CA GLN A 103 0.34 -13.62 -14.58
C GLN A 103 -0.47 -13.21 -13.34
N MET A 104 -0.18 -12.05 -12.71
CA MET A 104 -0.93 -11.53 -11.57
C MET A 104 -2.38 -11.23 -11.93
N ILE A 105 -2.60 -10.54 -13.04
CA ILE A 105 -3.94 -10.24 -13.57
C ILE A 105 -4.73 -11.53 -13.81
N ARG A 106 -4.13 -12.50 -14.52
CA ARG A 106 -4.77 -13.79 -14.80
C ARG A 106 -5.14 -14.58 -13.54
N ARG A 107 -4.37 -14.43 -12.48
CA ARG A 107 -4.62 -15.07 -11.18
C ARG A 107 -5.61 -14.32 -10.29
N GLY A 108 -6.09 -13.16 -10.74
CA GLY A 108 -7.05 -12.34 -9.99
C GLY A 108 -6.45 -11.72 -8.72
N LEU A 109 -5.14 -11.45 -8.70
CA LEU A 109 -4.53 -10.72 -7.58
C LEU A 109 -5.05 -9.29 -7.55
N ALA A 110 -5.07 -8.66 -6.38
CA ALA A 110 -5.51 -7.28 -6.20
C ALA A 110 -4.44 -6.24 -6.58
N GLY A 111 -3.17 -6.61 -6.54
CA GLY A 111 -2.06 -5.74 -6.89
C GLY A 111 -0.72 -6.21 -6.36
N ILE A 112 0.30 -5.35 -6.52
CA ILE A 112 1.65 -5.59 -6.00
C ILE A 112 2.30 -4.30 -5.52
N VAL A 113 3.03 -4.41 -4.40
CA VAL A 113 3.86 -3.35 -3.82
C VAL A 113 5.31 -3.83 -3.84
N ILE A 114 6.25 -3.01 -4.31
CA ILE A 114 7.66 -3.37 -4.42
C ILE A 114 8.54 -2.27 -3.84
N ASN A 115 9.15 -2.54 -2.71
CA ASN A 115 10.25 -1.73 -2.20
C ASN A 115 11.51 -2.01 -3.03
N GLY A 116 11.50 -1.54 -4.28
CA GLY A 116 12.49 -1.80 -5.31
C GLY A 116 12.03 -1.23 -6.66
N ALA A 117 12.71 -1.62 -7.74
CA ALA A 117 12.40 -1.17 -9.09
C ALA A 117 11.53 -2.16 -9.89
N ILE A 118 10.85 -1.61 -10.90
CA ILE A 118 10.15 -2.36 -11.95
C ILE A 118 10.74 -2.04 -13.33
N ARG A 119 10.36 -2.81 -14.36
CA ARG A 119 10.59 -2.49 -15.78
C ARG A 119 9.28 -2.55 -16.56
N ASP A 120 9.34 -2.31 -17.85
CA ASP A 120 8.18 -2.33 -18.76
C ASP A 120 7.05 -1.37 -18.30
N SER A 121 7.44 -0.19 -17.79
CA SER A 121 6.54 0.75 -17.10
C SER A 121 5.40 1.26 -17.99
N ALA A 122 5.59 1.38 -19.31
CA ALA A 122 4.54 1.78 -20.23
C ALA A 122 3.43 0.72 -20.30
N ALA A 123 3.79 -0.56 -20.37
CA ALA A 123 2.84 -1.67 -20.37
C ALA A 123 2.10 -1.78 -19.02
N ILE A 124 2.81 -1.62 -17.91
CA ILE A 124 2.21 -1.61 -16.56
C ILE A 124 1.19 -0.48 -16.44
N ARG A 125 1.53 0.73 -16.90
CA ARG A 125 0.62 1.88 -16.87
C ARG A 125 -0.65 1.65 -17.69
N ALA A 126 -0.52 1.03 -18.85
CA ALA A 126 -1.64 0.78 -19.75
C ALA A 126 -2.65 -0.26 -19.24
N GLN A 127 -2.23 -1.18 -18.36
CA GLN A 127 -3.09 -2.25 -17.84
C GLN A 127 -4.01 -1.81 -16.71
N GLY A 128 -3.76 -0.69 -16.04
CA GLY A 128 -4.55 -0.22 -14.90
C GLY A 128 -4.54 -1.16 -13.68
N PHE A 129 -3.69 -2.18 -13.67
CA PHE A 129 -3.53 -3.08 -12.52
C PHE A 129 -2.67 -2.41 -11.45
N PRO A 130 -3.10 -2.39 -10.16
CA PRO A 130 -2.39 -1.69 -9.10
C PRO A 130 -0.96 -2.19 -8.89
N VAL A 131 0.02 -1.35 -9.20
CA VAL A 131 1.46 -1.57 -8.99
C VAL A 131 2.05 -0.36 -8.30
N PHE A 132 2.64 -0.54 -7.12
CA PHE A 132 3.41 0.48 -6.42
C PHE A 132 4.87 0.08 -6.38
N ALA A 133 5.77 0.99 -6.70
CA ALA A 133 7.21 0.72 -6.69
C ALA A 133 8.02 1.96 -6.31
N ALA A 134 9.28 1.75 -5.90
CA ALA A 134 10.21 2.82 -5.55
C ALA A 134 10.92 3.41 -6.78
N GLY A 135 10.93 2.71 -7.92
CA GLY A 135 11.59 3.21 -9.12
C GLY A 135 11.43 2.31 -10.35
N ILE A 136 12.10 2.72 -11.42
CA ILE A 136 12.05 2.06 -12.74
C ILE A 136 13.49 1.86 -13.22
N THR A 137 13.81 0.67 -13.73
CA THR A 137 15.09 0.36 -14.40
C THR A 137 14.88 -0.70 -15.48
N HIS A 138 15.68 -0.65 -16.55
CA HIS A 138 15.63 -1.64 -17.62
C HIS A 138 16.35 -2.96 -17.29
N ARG A 139 17.22 -2.95 -16.26
CA ARG A 139 18.05 -4.12 -15.92
C ARG A 139 17.18 -5.23 -15.32
N GLY A 140 17.30 -6.44 -15.88
CA GLY A 140 16.57 -7.60 -15.40
C GLY A 140 17.09 -8.12 -14.06
N PRO A 141 16.24 -8.89 -13.33
CA PRO A 141 16.57 -9.44 -12.02
C PRO A 141 17.47 -10.67 -12.09
N TYR A 142 18.14 -10.94 -10.98
CA TYR A 142 18.68 -12.28 -10.67
C TYR A 142 17.56 -13.24 -10.27
N LYS A 143 17.83 -14.56 -10.26
CA LYS A 143 16.87 -15.61 -9.94
C LYS A 143 17.49 -16.71 -9.08
N ASP A 144 18.34 -16.32 -8.15
CA ASP A 144 19.17 -17.23 -7.35
C ASP A 144 18.77 -17.25 -5.86
N GLY A 145 17.90 -16.32 -5.44
CA GLY A 145 17.57 -16.11 -4.03
C GLY A 145 18.78 -15.58 -3.23
N PRO A 146 18.79 -15.69 -1.91
CA PRO A 146 17.71 -16.19 -1.05
C PRO A 146 16.56 -15.21 -0.85
N GLY A 147 15.58 -15.63 -0.03
CA GLY A 147 14.46 -14.81 0.39
C GLY A 147 13.42 -15.59 1.20
N GLU A 148 12.42 -14.92 1.70
CA GLU A 148 11.41 -15.49 2.59
C GLU A 148 10.00 -15.09 2.13
N ILE A 149 9.02 -15.98 2.33
CA ILE A 149 7.60 -15.72 2.06
C ILE A 149 6.82 -15.85 3.36
N ASN A 150 5.83 -14.95 3.55
CA ASN A 150 4.97 -14.86 4.71
C ASN A 150 5.74 -14.66 6.02
N VAL A 151 6.75 -13.79 5.98
CA VAL A 151 7.41 -13.22 7.17
C VAL A 151 6.97 -11.77 7.35
N ALA A 152 7.06 -11.24 8.56
CA ALA A 152 6.92 -9.80 8.77
C ALA A 152 8.02 -9.05 8.01
N ILE A 153 7.65 -7.97 7.35
CA ILE A 153 8.56 -7.06 6.63
C ILE A 153 8.36 -5.63 7.11
N ALA A 154 9.31 -4.76 6.79
CA ALA A 154 9.18 -3.33 7.08
C ALA A 154 9.63 -2.51 5.86
N ILE A 155 8.81 -1.55 5.44
CA ILE A 155 9.10 -0.64 4.33
C ILE A 155 8.95 0.79 4.84
N ASP A 156 10.03 1.55 4.84
CA ASP A 156 10.09 2.94 5.33
C ASP A 156 9.47 3.13 6.73
N GLY A 157 9.64 2.14 7.61
CA GLY A 157 9.09 2.14 8.97
C GLY A 157 7.69 1.54 9.09
N MET A 158 6.98 1.31 8.00
CA MET A 158 5.69 0.63 8.00
C MET A 158 5.91 -0.88 8.14
N VAL A 159 5.52 -1.44 9.29
CA VAL A 159 5.54 -2.88 9.52
C VAL A 159 4.33 -3.52 8.84
N ILE A 160 4.55 -4.63 8.16
CA ILE A 160 3.50 -5.38 7.46
C ILE A 160 3.62 -6.85 7.84
N GLU A 161 2.58 -7.38 8.44
CA GLU A 161 2.48 -8.80 8.71
C GLU A 161 1.69 -9.53 7.61
N PRO A 162 1.96 -10.82 7.37
CA PRO A 162 1.17 -11.61 6.43
C PRO A 162 -0.32 -11.61 6.79
N GLY A 163 -1.15 -11.11 5.87
CA GLY A 163 -2.60 -11.05 6.05
C GLY A 163 -3.16 -9.70 6.49
N ASP A 164 -2.33 -8.73 6.83
CA ASP A 164 -2.74 -7.34 7.06
C ASP A 164 -3.39 -6.73 5.81
N LEU A 165 -4.19 -5.69 5.98
CA LEU A 165 -4.80 -4.98 4.86
C LEU A 165 -3.83 -3.95 4.29
N ILE A 166 -3.54 -4.07 3.00
CA ILE A 166 -2.82 -3.06 2.24
C ILE A 166 -3.83 -2.20 1.49
N LEU A 167 -3.68 -0.88 1.62
CA LEU A 167 -4.46 0.12 0.91
C LEU A 167 -3.52 1.06 0.14
N GLY A 168 -3.92 1.47 -1.06
CA GLY A 168 -3.17 2.42 -1.86
C GLY A 168 -4.05 3.14 -2.87
N ASP A 169 -3.78 4.42 -3.05
CA ASP A 169 -4.35 5.30 -4.07
C ASP A 169 -3.26 6.21 -4.66
N ASP A 170 -3.65 7.28 -5.37
CA ASP A 170 -2.69 8.20 -6.00
C ASP A 170 -1.81 8.96 -4.98
N ASP A 171 -2.24 9.09 -3.73
CA ASP A 171 -1.49 9.76 -2.68
C ASP A 171 -0.39 8.87 -2.08
N GLY A 172 -0.58 7.54 -2.13
CA GLY A 172 0.39 6.59 -1.60
C GLY A 172 -0.25 5.32 -1.07
N LEU A 173 0.45 4.65 -0.15
CA LEU A 173 -0.02 3.40 0.42
C LEU A 173 0.20 3.33 1.93
N LEU A 174 -0.63 2.54 2.60
CA LEU A 174 -0.52 2.23 4.02
C LEU A 174 -0.92 0.78 4.31
N CYS A 175 -0.57 0.34 5.51
CA CYS A 175 -0.94 -0.97 6.05
C CYS A 175 -1.85 -0.79 7.25
N VAL A 176 -2.99 -1.48 7.25
CA VAL A 176 -3.87 -1.58 8.42
C VAL A 176 -3.68 -2.96 9.05
N PRO A 177 -3.22 -3.06 10.30
CA PRO A 177 -3.08 -4.34 10.98
C PRO A 177 -4.41 -5.10 11.00
N LEU A 178 -4.37 -6.40 10.72
CA LEU A 178 -5.55 -7.27 10.69
C LEU A 178 -6.41 -7.14 11.96
N ALA A 179 -5.77 -7.05 13.13
CA ALA A 179 -6.47 -6.96 14.41
C ALA A 179 -7.21 -5.62 14.62
N GLU A 180 -6.81 -4.57 13.90
CA GLU A 180 -7.35 -3.21 14.06
C GLU A 180 -8.33 -2.83 12.94
N ALA A 181 -8.46 -3.66 11.90
CA ALA A 181 -9.17 -3.31 10.68
C ALA A 181 -10.61 -2.81 10.92
N GLU A 182 -11.39 -3.43 11.81
CA GLU A 182 -12.77 -3.02 12.09
C GLU A 182 -12.83 -1.66 12.80
N ALA A 183 -11.97 -1.43 13.79
CA ALA A 183 -11.93 -0.16 14.53
C ALA A 183 -11.46 0.99 13.62
N VAL A 184 -10.43 0.75 12.81
CA VAL A 184 -9.90 1.72 11.84
C VAL A 184 -10.96 2.05 10.80
N TYR A 185 -11.68 1.04 10.28
CA TYR A 185 -12.76 1.29 9.33
C TYR A 185 -13.85 2.20 9.91
N ALA A 186 -14.32 1.89 11.10
CA ALA A 186 -15.38 2.69 11.73
C ALA A 186 -14.97 4.17 11.91
N ALA A 187 -13.75 4.41 12.36
CA ALA A 187 -13.20 5.76 12.52
C ALA A 187 -13.02 6.48 11.17
N ALA A 188 -12.46 5.80 10.16
CA ALA A 188 -12.21 6.37 8.84
C ALA A 188 -13.51 6.68 8.09
N ALA A 189 -14.51 5.82 8.18
CA ALA A 189 -15.83 6.08 7.60
C ALA A 189 -16.52 7.29 8.24
N GLN A 190 -16.42 7.45 9.57
CA GLN A 190 -16.94 8.63 10.27
C GLN A 190 -16.23 9.91 9.81
N LYS A 191 -14.90 9.86 9.67
CA LYS A 191 -14.09 10.98 9.17
C LYS A 191 -14.48 11.34 7.74
N ALA A 192 -14.56 10.39 6.83
CA ALA A 192 -14.95 10.62 5.44
C ALA A 192 -16.34 11.27 5.34
N ALA A 193 -17.30 10.81 6.14
CA ALA A 193 -18.63 11.41 6.20
C ALA A 193 -18.61 12.85 6.76
N ALA A 194 -17.73 13.17 7.69
CA ALA A 194 -17.55 14.54 8.20
C ALA A 194 -16.93 15.45 7.14
N GLU A 195 -15.94 14.99 6.41
CA GLU A 195 -15.31 15.74 5.31
C GLU A 195 -16.26 15.98 4.14
N ALA A 196 -17.10 14.99 3.79
CA ALA A 196 -18.13 15.18 2.77
C ALA A 196 -19.12 16.30 3.15
N ARG A 197 -19.53 16.38 4.43
CA ARG A 197 -20.37 17.49 4.92
C ARG A 197 -19.64 18.85 4.87
N GLN A 198 -18.36 18.86 5.23
CA GLN A 198 -17.54 20.08 5.16
C GLN A 198 -17.38 20.55 3.72
N MET A 199 -17.17 19.63 2.77
CA MET A 199 -17.11 19.96 1.35
C MET A 199 -18.42 20.58 0.85
N ALA A 200 -19.57 20.02 1.22
CA ALA A 200 -20.87 20.58 0.88
C ALA A 200 -21.08 22.01 1.48
N ASN A 201 -20.58 22.27 2.70
CA ASN A 201 -20.62 23.61 3.30
C ASN A 201 -19.71 24.60 2.55
N ILE A 202 -18.53 24.16 2.10
CA ILE A 202 -17.62 24.98 1.29
C ILE A 202 -18.28 25.34 -0.05
N GLU A 203 -18.82 24.36 -0.76
CA GLU A 203 -19.52 24.55 -2.03
C GLU A 203 -20.77 25.44 -1.87
N GLY A 204 -21.46 25.31 -0.75
CA GLY A 204 -22.64 26.13 -0.39
C GLY A 204 -22.31 27.52 0.16
N GLY A 205 -21.03 27.86 0.33
CA GLY A 205 -20.60 29.16 0.90
C GLY A 205 -20.94 29.35 2.38
N THR A 206 -21.20 28.26 3.10
CA THR A 206 -21.57 28.27 4.55
C THR A 206 -20.44 27.73 5.45
N HIS A 207 -19.22 27.62 4.89
CA HIS A 207 -18.06 27.12 5.62
C HIS A 207 -17.68 28.09 6.75
N ASP A 208 -17.58 27.59 7.97
CA ASP A 208 -17.13 28.36 9.15
C ASP A 208 -15.62 28.09 9.38
N ALA A 209 -14.82 29.15 9.22
CA ALA A 209 -13.37 29.15 9.48
C ALA A 209 -12.98 29.84 10.79
N SER A 210 -13.95 30.23 11.65
CA SER A 210 -13.72 30.98 12.91
C SER A 210 -12.75 30.25 13.87
N TRP A 211 -12.65 28.94 13.78
CA TRP A 211 -11.71 28.12 14.55
C TRP A 211 -10.24 28.48 14.29
N VAL A 212 -9.92 29.01 13.09
CA VAL A 212 -8.54 29.39 12.73
C VAL A 212 -8.06 30.52 13.64
N ASP A 213 -8.80 31.61 13.69
CA ASP A 213 -8.46 32.77 14.51
C ASP A 213 -8.47 32.42 16.00
N ALA A 214 -9.44 31.62 16.44
CA ALA A 214 -9.49 31.13 17.81
C ALA A 214 -8.23 30.30 18.16
N THR A 215 -7.75 29.47 17.22
CA THR A 215 -6.55 28.67 17.42
C THR A 215 -5.31 29.54 17.42
N LEU A 216 -5.19 30.50 16.50
CA LEU A 216 -4.05 31.41 16.40
C LEU A 216 -3.93 32.26 17.68
N ARG A 217 -5.04 32.81 18.21
CA ARG A 217 -5.05 33.52 19.50
C ARG A 217 -4.57 32.63 20.65
N ARG A 218 -5.10 31.39 20.71
CA ARG A 218 -4.69 30.42 21.75
C ARG A 218 -3.20 30.09 21.70
N LEU A 219 -2.60 30.08 20.51
CA LEU A 219 -1.17 29.81 20.29
C LEU A 219 -0.27 31.05 20.43
N GLY A 220 -0.85 32.24 20.68
CA GLY A 220 -0.08 33.48 20.86
C GLY A 220 0.44 34.07 19.56
N CYS A 221 -0.29 33.94 18.45
CA CYS A 221 0.06 34.58 17.18
C CYS A 221 -0.14 36.10 17.28
N ASP A 222 0.90 36.87 16.99
CA ASP A 222 0.83 38.34 16.94
C ASP A 222 0.12 38.83 15.66
N GLY A 223 -0.57 39.99 15.73
CA GLY A 223 -1.19 40.64 14.58
C GLY A 223 -2.60 40.12 14.24
N LEU A 224 -3.28 39.49 15.20
CA LEU A 224 -4.70 39.16 15.14
C LEU A 224 -5.47 40.20 15.94
N ASP A 225 -5.98 41.21 15.28
CA ASP A 225 -6.85 42.25 15.85
C ASP A 225 -8.27 41.71 16.15
#